data_6527af9ce65b120d290f1afca2cc8cfd
#
_entry.id   6527af9ce65b120d290f1afca2cc8cfd
#
_cell.length_a   1.000
_cell.length_b   1.000
_cell.length_c   1.000
_cell.angle_alpha   90.00
_cell.angle_beta   90.00
_cell.angle_gamma   90.00
#
_symmetry.space_group_name_H-M   'P 1'
#
loop_
_entity.id
_entity.type
_entity.pdbx_description
1 polymer ?
#
loop_
_entity_poly.entity_id
_entity_poly.type
_entity_poly.pdbx_seq_one_letter_code
_entity_poly.pdbx_strand_id
1 'polypeptide(L)'
;MIRIGKIVATHGLTGSVILSHIVGNSKWLKKEHTLLLEMQKGSYIPYFISQFKATNDKEYVINLEQVEKIEVAKKLVTKHVYIDEAALAAYATQSPLLWIGFKVVDKHVGEIGDIDDVIQTGKQWLGKIIYKDAEVLIPLIEQTLLEVNIKAKTIKTDLPEGLLDIYL
;
A
#
# COMPACT_ATOMS: atom_id res chain seq x y z
N MET A 1 -1.77 -8.87 -5.75
CA MET A 1 -1.84 -8.76 -4.26
C MET A 1 -0.98 -7.57 -3.84
N ILE A 2 -1.54 -6.64 -3.10
CA ILE A 2 -0.90 -5.38 -2.70
C ILE A 2 -0.91 -5.26 -1.18
N ARG A 3 0.21 -4.87 -0.58
CA ARG A 3 0.29 -4.55 0.85
C ARG A 3 -0.42 -3.22 1.11
N ILE A 4 -1.43 -3.25 1.96
CA ILE A 4 -2.24 -2.07 2.29
C ILE A 4 -1.97 -1.51 3.68
N GLY A 5 -1.32 -2.27 4.55
CA GLY A 5 -1.06 -1.83 5.92
C GLY A 5 -0.63 -2.97 6.85
N LYS A 6 -0.94 -2.81 8.11
CA LYS A 6 -0.66 -3.81 9.16
C LYS A 6 -1.68 -3.75 10.29
N ILE A 7 -1.81 -4.85 11.02
CA ILE A 7 -2.52 -4.86 12.29
C ILE A 7 -1.62 -4.23 13.36
N VAL A 8 -2.08 -3.14 13.96
CA VAL A 8 -1.27 -2.36 14.91
C VAL A 8 -1.58 -2.69 16.37
N ALA A 9 -2.81 -3.08 16.66
CA ALA A 9 -3.25 -3.41 18.03
C ALA A 9 -4.48 -4.32 18.01
N THR A 10 -4.83 -4.87 19.18
CA THR A 10 -6.16 -5.41 19.45
C THR A 10 -7.08 -4.29 19.92
N HIS A 11 -8.40 -4.46 19.77
CA HIS A 11 -9.41 -3.53 20.25
C HIS A 11 -10.43 -4.27 21.10
N GLY A 12 -10.66 -3.79 22.34
CA GLY A 12 -11.59 -4.43 23.26
C GLY A 12 -11.14 -5.83 23.70
N LEU A 13 -12.10 -6.64 24.15
CA LEU A 13 -11.86 -7.97 24.72
C LEU A 13 -12.33 -9.12 23.83
N THR A 14 -12.95 -8.83 22.70
CA THR A 14 -13.68 -9.78 21.85
C THR A 14 -13.00 -10.12 20.52
N GLY A 15 -11.68 -10.01 20.43
CA GLY A 15 -10.94 -10.43 19.25
C GLY A 15 -10.89 -9.40 18.11
N SER A 16 -11.44 -8.19 18.29
CA SER A 16 -11.30 -7.13 17.30
C SER A 16 -9.86 -6.64 17.20
N VAL A 17 -9.46 -6.23 16.01
CA VAL A 17 -8.11 -5.71 15.70
C VAL A 17 -8.20 -4.32 15.07
N ILE A 18 -7.13 -3.54 15.20
CA ILE A 18 -6.98 -2.26 14.52
C ILE A 18 -6.08 -2.48 13.31
N LEU A 19 -6.65 -2.27 12.12
CA LEU A 19 -5.91 -2.20 10.86
C LEU A 19 -5.52 -0.74 10.60
N SER A 20 -4.23 -0.46 10.58
CA SER A 20 -3.69 0.79 10.05
C SER A 20 -3.33 0.60 8.58
N HIS A 21 -3.83 1.48 7.70
CA HIS A 21 -3.68 1.34 6.25
C HIS A 21 -3.20 2.63 5.57
N ILE A 22 -2.66 2.47 4.37
CA ILE A 22 -2.09 3.55 3.57
C ILE A 22 -2.91 3.85 2.29
N VAL A 23 -4.13 3.34 2.18
CA VAL A 23 -4.95 3.51 0.96
C VAL A 23 -5.44 4.96 0.76
N GLY A 24 -5.35 5.79 1.78
CA GLY A 24 -5.57 7.24 1.67
C GLY A 24 -6.98 7.72 2.00
N ASN A 25 -7.97 6.83 2.08
CA ASN A 25 -9.34 7.16 2.53
C ASN A 25 -10.01 5.95 3.18
N SER A 26 -11.10 6.20 3.91
CA SER A 26 -11.82 5.16 4.67
C SER A 26 -13.01 4.53 3.93
N LYS A 27 -13.11 4.68 2.61
CA LYS A 27 -14.27 4.17 1.85
C LYS A 27 -13.98 2.92 1.03
N TRP A 28 -12.73 2.48 0.98
CA TRP A 28 -12.29 1.37 0.13
C TRP A 28 -12.65 0.00 0.70
N LEU A 29 -12.69 -0.15 2.04
CA LEU A 29 -12.92 -1.44 2.68
C LEU A 29 -14.41 -1.82 2.59
N LYS A 30 -14.65 -3.06 2.20
CA LYS A 30 -15.98 -3.66 2.17
C LYS A 30 -15.97 -5.01 2.89
N LYS A 31 -17.15 -5.43 3.34
CA LYS A 31 -17.30 -6.71 4.06
C LYS A 31 -16.92 -7.93 3.20
N GLU A 32 -17.18 -7.87 1.91
CA GLU A 32 -16.85 -8.93 0.95
C GLU A 32 -15.37 -9.06 0.62
N HIS A 33 -14.54 -8.09 1.06
CA HIS A 33 -13.10 -8.18 0.84
C HIS A 33 -12.47 -9.24 1.73
N THR A 34 -11.58 -10.02 1.15
CA THR A 34 -10.71 -10.94 1.88
C THR A 34 -9.39 -10.24 2.17
N LEU A 35 -9.00 -10.22 3.44
CA LEU A 35 -7.70 -9.72 3.87
C LEU A 35 -6.71 -10.88 3.95
N LEU A 36 -5.55 -10.71 3.37
CA LEU A 36 -4.47 -11.68 3.42
C LEU A 36 -3.44 -11.20 4.45
N LEU A 37 -3.27 -11.93 5.54
CA LEU A 37 -2.29 -11.61 6.58
C LEU A 37 -1.03 -12.43 6.38
N GLU A 38 0.11 -11.75 6.31
CA GLU A 38 1.42 -12.40 6.24
C GLU A 38 1.82 -12.89 7.63
N MET A 39 1.52 -14.15 7.91
CA MET A 39 1.82 -14.74 9.21
C MET A 39 3.30 -15.05 9.39
N GLN A 40 3.96 -15.47 8.31
CA GLN A 40 5.42 -15.63 8.18
C GLN A 40 5.82 -15.09 6.81
N LYS A 41 7.08 -14.76 6.62
CA LYS A 41 7.59 -14.23 5.34
C LYS A 41 7.16 -15.13 4.16
N GLY A 42 6.35 -14.58 3.26
CA GLY A 42 5.83 -15.29 2.10
C GLY A 42 4.67 -16.25 2.37
N SER A 43 4.17 -16.35 3.61
CA SER A 43 3.00 -17.19 3.97
C SER A 43 1.81 -16.31 4.31
N TYR A 44 0.81 -16.32 3.44
CA TYR A 44 -0.39 -15.49 3.53
C TYR A 44 -1.60 -16.32 3.88
N ILE A 45 -2.30 -15.94 4.95
CA ILE A 45 -3.54 -16.59 5.39
C ILE A 45 -4.71 -15.66 5.11
N PRO A 46 -5.76 -16.14 4.43
CA PRO A 46 -6.96 -15.36 4.18
C PRO A 46 -7.80 -15.23 5.46
N TYR A 47 -8.27 -14.01 5.71
CA TYR A 47 -9.24 -13.70 6.76
C TYR A 47 -10.44 -12.98 6.16
N PHE A 48 -11.63 -13.40 6.56
CA PHE A 48 -12.89 -12.78 6.13
C PHE A 48 -13.35 -11.77 7.17
N ILE A 49 -13.91 -10.69 6.69
CA ILE A 49 -14.38 -9.60 7.55
C ILE A 49 -15.82 -9.88 7.97
N SER A 50 -16.07 -10.01 9.27
CA SER A 50 -17.43 -10.11 9.81
C SER A 50 -18.05 -8.73 10.02
N GLN A 51 -17.28 -7.78 10.59
CA GLN A 51 -17.67 -6.39 10.80
C GLN A 51 -16.46 -5.49 10.74
N PHE A 52 -16.68 -4.22 10.40
CA PHE A 52 -15.65 -3.20 10.48
C PHE A 52 -16.25 -1.81 10.71
N LYS A 53 -15.44 -0.92 11.29
CA LYS A 53 -15.78 0.49 11.49
C LYS A 53 -14.53 1.33 11.27
N ALA A 54 -14.64 2.34 10.39
CA ALA A 54 -13.59 3.34 10.25
C ALA A 54 -13.52 4.21 11.53
N THR A 55 -12.34 4.38 12.08
CA THR A 55 -12.07 5.31 13.19
C THR A 55 -11.57 6.65 12.66
N ASN A 56 -10.83 6.61 11.56
CA ASN A 56 -10.34 7.75 10.80
C ASN A 56 -9.98 7.31 9.38
N ASP A 57 -9.38 8.19 8.57
CA ASP A 57 -9.02 7.89 7.17
C ASP A 57 -7.87 6.89 7.01
N LYS A 58 -7.25 6.46 8.11
CA LYS A 58 -6.10 5.56 8.11
C LYS A 58 -6.31 4.29 8.93
N GLU A 59 -7.40 4.20 9.67
CA GLU A 59 -7.61 3.10 10.62
C GLU A 59 -9.03 2.57 10.62
N TYR A 60 -9.13 1.25 10.72
CA TYR A 60 -10.36 0.53 10.98
C TYR A 60 -10.24 -0.31 12.24
N VAL A 61 -11.32 -0.39 13.00
CA VAL A 61 -11.56 -1.52 13.90
C VAL A 61 -12.25 -2.60 13.09
N ILE A 62 -11.65 -3.79 13.03
CA ILE A 62 -12.13 -4.93 12.24
C ILE A 62 -12.34 -6.14 13.12
N ASN A 63 -13.47 -6.81 12.91
CA ASN A 63 -13.74 -8.14 13.41
C ASN A 63 -13.53 -9.13 12.26
N LEU A 64 -12.66 -10.10 12.48
CA LEU A 64 -12.38 -11.16 11.51
C LEU A 64 -13.13 -12.43 11.93
N GLU A 65 -13.63 -13.18 10.95
CA GLU A 65 -14.24 -14.47 11.20
C GLU A 65 -13.23 -15.40 11.90
N GLN A 66 -13.72 -16.22 12.85
CA GLN A 66 -12.91 -17.15 13.65
C GLN A 66 -11.87 -16.49 14.60
N VAL A 67 -11.87 -15.16 14.71
CA VAL A 67 -11.05 -14.40 15.67
C VAL A 67 -11.96 -13.81 16.74
N GLU A 68 -12.42 -14.68 17.65
CA GLU A 68 -13.42 -14.30 18.66
C GLU A 68 -12.80 -14.01 20.04
N LYS A 69 -11.52 -14.34 20.21
CA LYS A 69 -10.79 -14.19 21.48
C LYS A 69 -9.59 -13.27 21.33
N ILE A 70 -9.34 -12.49 22.37
CA ILE A 70 -8.22 -11.55 22.39
C ILE A 70 -6.86 -12.25 22.22
N GLU A 71 -6.70 -13.48 22.71
CA GLU A 71 -5.46 -14.25 22.59
C GLU A 71 -5.15 -14.60 21.12
N VAL A 72 -6.20 -14.86 20.33
CA VAL A 72 -6.06 -15.10 18.89
C VAL A 72 -5.75 -13.80 18.18
N ALA A 73 -6.46 -12.71 18.49
CA ALA A 73 -6.24 -11.39 17.93
C ALA A 73 -4.82 -10.86 18.20
N LYS A 74 -4.27 -11.10 19.38
CA LYS A 74 -2.88 -10.72 19.74
C LYS A 74 -1.84 -11.33 18.79
N LYS A 75 -2.06 -12.52 18.26
CA LYS A 75 -1.14 -13.18 17.31
C LYS A 75 -1.11 -12.49 15.94
N LEU A 76 -2.14 -11.70 15.63
CA LEU A 76 -2.24 -10.95 14.38
C LEU A 76 -1.59 -9.57 14.46
N VAL A 77 -1.29 -9.08 15.68
CA VAL A 77 -0.63 -7.78 15.88
C VAL A 77 0.76 -7.81 15.22
N THR A 78 1.14 -6.72 14.59
CA THR A 78 2.33 -6.51 13.74
C THR A 78 2.31 -7.21 12.38
N LYS A 79 1.31 -8.04 12.07
CA LYS A 79 1.23 -8.72 10.76
C LYS A 79 0.88 -7.73 9.65
N HIS A 80 1.57 -7.85 8.53
CA HIS A 80 1.25 -7.08 7.33
C HIS A 80 -0.05 -7.62 6.70
N VAL A 81 -0.83 -6.69 6.17
CA VAL A 81 -2.11 -6.96 5.54
C VAL A 81 -2.03 -6.63 4.06
N TYR A 82 -2.49 -7.57 3.25
CA TYR A 82 -2.55 -7.48 1.79
C TYR A 82 -3.97 -7.66 1.32
N ILE A 83 -4.27 -7.16 0.13
CA ILE A 83 -5.55 -7.35 -0.56
C ILE A 83 -5.30 -7.63 -2.04
N ASP A 84 -6.30 -8.21 -2.70
CA ASP A 84 -6.25 -8.36 -4.16
C ASP A 84 -6.25 -6.98 -4.83
N GLU A 85 -5.41 -6.81 -5.86
CA GLU A 85 -5.30 -5.57 -6.62
C GLU A 85 -6.65 -5.14 -7.24
N ALA A 86 -7.41 -6.10 -7.75
CA ALA A 86 -8.72 -5.83 -8.33
C ALA A 86 -9.72 -5.27 -7.32
N ALA A 87 -9.63 -5.66 -6.06
CA ALA A 87 -10.48 -5.14 -4.99
C ALA A 87 -10.23 -3.66 -4.69
N LEU A 88 -8.98 -3.18 -4.89
CA LEU A 88 -8.62 -1.78 -4.72
C LEU A 88 -8.86 -0.94 -5.95
N ALA A 89 -8.79 -1.51 -7.15
CA ALA A 89 -8.83 -0.77 -8.42
C ALA A 89 -10.06 0.13 -8.56
N ALA A 90 -11.21 -0.29 -8.03
CA ALA A 90 -12.45 0.49 -8.06
C ALA A 90 -12.43 1.76 -7.17
N TYR A 91 -11.55 1.82 -6.18
CA TYR A 91 -11.54 2.87 -5.15
C TYR A 91 -10.26 3.72 -5.13
N ALA A 92 -9.20 3.21 -5.69
CA ALA A 92 -7.88 3.78 -5.58
C ALA A 92 -7.19 3.94 -6.94
N THR A 93 -7.97 4.24 -8.00
CA THR A 93 -7.45 4.40 -9.38
C THR A 93 -6.29 5.40 -9.49
N GLN A 94 -6.19 6.33 -8.54
CA GLN A 94 -5.09 7.30 -8.44
C GLN A 94 -4.14 7.02 -7.26
N SER A 95 -4.30 5.88 -6.59
CA SER A 95 -3.39 5.54 -5.48
C SER A 95 -2.05 5.06 -6.00
N PRO A 96 -0.93 5.64 -5.55
CA PRO A 96 0.42 5.15 -5.89
C PRO A 96 0.66 3.68 -5.56
N LEU A 97 -0.10 3.08 -4.65
CA LEU A 97 -0.06 1.64 -4.36
C LEU A 97 -0.31 0.77 -5.60
N LEU A 98 -1.14 1.25 -6.53
CA LEU A 98 -1.44 0.55 -7.78
C LEU A 98 -0.35 0.73 -8.85
N TRP A 99 0.64 1.56 -8.59
CA TRP A 99 1.71 1.84 -9.55
C TRP A 99 2.95 0.96 -9.36
N ILE A 100 2.92 0.05 -8.39
CA ILE A 100 3.97 -0.97 -8.25
C ILE A 100 4.03 -1.81 -9.53
N GLY A 101 5.21 -1.95 -10.11
CA GLY A 101 5.44 -2.59 -11.40
C GLY A 101 5.20 -1.67 -12.61
N PHE A 102 4.89 -0.39 -12.40
CA PHE A 102 4.79 0.57 -13.52
C PHE A 102 6.19 1.06 -13.91
N LYS A 103 6.41 1.15 -15.19
CA LYS A 103 7.60 1.74 -15.77
C LYS A 103 7.64 3.25 -15.55
N VAL A 104 8.76 3.77 -15.13
CA VAL A 104 8.98 5.21 -14.93
C VAL A 104 9.87 5.74 -16.05
N VAL A 105 9.37 6.78 -16.72
CA VAL A 105 10.08 7.49 -17.77
C VAL A 105 10.20 8.96 -17.38
N ASP A 106 11.42 9.37 -17.07
CA ASP A 106 11.69 10.77 -16.77
C ASP A 106 11.86 11.60 -18.05
N LYS A 107 11.40 12.83 -18.02
CA LYS A 107 11.42 13.76 -19.16
C LYS A 107 12.83 14.07 -19.68
N HIS A 108 13.83 14.09 -18.79
CA HIS A 108 15.20 14.48 -19.11
C HIS A 108 16.12 13.28 -19.33
N VAL A 109 15.91 12.23 -18.57
CA VAL A 109 16.81 11.07 -18.53
C VAL A 109 16.28 9.88 -19.33
N GLY A 110 14.97 9.84 -19.59
CA GLY A 110 14.31 8.72 -20.24
C GLY A 110 13.88 7.66 -19.22
N GLU A 111 13.92 6.38 -19.63
CA GLU A 111 13.53 5.27 -18.76
C GLU A 111 14.49 5.12 -17.58
N ILE A 112 13.95 5.13 -16.36
CA ILE A 112 14.73 5.06 -15.11
C ILE A 112 14.42 3.81 -14.26
N GLY A 113 13.57 2.92 -14.74
CA GLY A 113 13.22 1.65 -14.09
C GLY A 113 11.74 1.49 -13.83
N ASP A 114 11.40 0.44 -13.10
CA ASP A 114 10.03 0.15 -12.69
C ASP A 114 9.85 0.46 -11.20
N ILE A 115 8.64 0.82 -10.78
CA ILE A 115 8.34 1.00 -9.35
C ILE A 115 8.36 -0.36 -8.68
N ASP A 116 9.36 -0.57 -7.82
CA ASP A 116 9.54 -1.79 -7.03
C ASP A 116 8.66 -1.79 -5.76
N ASP A 117 8.53 -0.62 -5.12
CA ASP A 117 7.68 -0.42 -3.95
C ASP A 117 7.23 1.04 -3.86
N VAL A 118 6.23 1.33 -3.04
CA VAL A 118 5.82 2.68 -2.71
C VAL A 118 5.77 2.88 -1.21
N ILE A 119 6.25 4.04 -0.76
CA ILE A 119 6.40 4.39 0.64
C ILE A 119 5.61 5.68 0.89
N GLN A 120 4.76 5.69 1.91
CA GLN A 120 4.11 6.90 2.37
C GLN A 120 4.90 7.51 3.53
N THR A 121 5.39 8.73 3.32
CA THR A 121 6.10 9.52 4.34
C THR A 121 5.29 10.78 4.65
N GLY A 122 4.61 10.81 5.77
CA GLY A 122 3.68 11.89 6.10
C GLY A 122 2.52 11.95 5.09
N LYS A 123 2.47 13.04 4.31
CA LYS A 123 1.47 13.23 3.24
C LYS A 123 2.00 12.94 1.84
N GLN A 124 3.29 12.62 1.71
CA GLN A 124 3.93 12.39 0.43
C GLN A 124 4.07 10.90 0.14
N TRP A 125 4.00 10.57 -1.14
CA TRP A 125 4.32 9.25 -1.64
C TRP A 125 5.67 9.27 -2.33
N LEU A 126 6.46 8.25 -2.05
CA LEU A 126 7.74 8.00 -2.70
C LEU A 126 7.66 6.67 -3.44
N GLY A 127 8.06 6.64 -4.70
CA GLY A 127 8.27 5.42 -5.47
C GLY A 127 9.72 4.97 -5.31
N LYS A 128 9.90 3.72 -4.93
CA LYS A 128 11.21 3.07 -4.93
C LYS A 128 11.45 2.45 -6.29
N ILE A 129 12.58 2.79 -6.91
CA ILE A 129 13.06 2.22 -8.17
C ILE A 129 14.50 1.74 -8.01
N ILE A 130 14.93 0.84 -8.88
CA ILE A 130 16.34 0.49 -9.02
C ILE A 130 16.87 1.17 -10.28
N TYR A 131 17.76 2.13 -10.12
CA TYR A 131 18.38 2.87 -11.21
C TYR A 131 19.90 2.75 -11.13
N LYS A 132 20.53 2.22 -12.18
CA LYS A 132 21.98 1.96 -12.25
C LYS A 132 22.51 1.21 -11.01
N ASP A 133 21.81 0.14 -10.63
CA ASP A 133 22.11 -0.71 -9.47
C ASP A 133 21.96 -0.03 -8.11
N ALA A 134 21.50 1.23 -8.06
CA ALA A 134 21.20 1.94 -6.81
C ALA A 134 19.68 1.98 -6.54
N GLU A 135 19.32 1.86 -5.26
CA GLU A 135 17.94 2.07 -4.81
C GLU A 135 17.68 3.58 -4.72
N VAL A 136 16.74 4.07 -5.51
CA VAL A 136 16.38 5.48 -5.60
C VAL A 136 14.94 5.68 -5.16
N LEU A 137 14.71 6.71 -4.36
CA LEU A 137 13.38 7.15 -3.96
C LEU A 137 12.99 8.39 -4.76
N ILE A 138 11.95 8.27 -5.59
CA ILE A 138 11.42 9.38 -6.37
C ILE A 138 10.11 9.90 -5.78
N PRO A 139 9.90 11.23 -5.70
CA PRO A 139 8.65 11.78 -5.20
C PRO A 139 7.51 11.55 -6.22
N LEU A 140 6.42 10.95 -5.75
CA LEU A 140 5.19 10.74 -6.52
C LEU A 140 4.16 11.79 -6.13
N ILE A 141 4.43 13.04 -6.48
CA ILE A 141 3.63 14.21 -6.15
C ILE A 141 3.22 14.94 -7.43
N GLU A 142 2.19 15.78 -7.36
CA GLU A 142 1.65 16.50 -8.51
C GLU A 142 2.72 17.30 -9.29
N GLN A 143 3.71 17.85 -8.59
CA GLN A 143 4.78 18.64 -9.19
C GLN A 143 5.77 17.81 -10.03
N THR A 144 5.90 16.53 -9.75
CA THR A 144 6.84 15.62 -10.44
C THR A 144 6.15 14.68 -11.40
N LEU A 145 4.83 14.49 -11.27
CA LEU A 145 4.05 13.59 -12.13
C LEU A 145 3.49 14.35 -13.33
N LEU A 146 3.94 13.99 -14.53
CA LEU A 146 3.41 14.54 -15.78
C LEU A 146 2.21 13.75 -16.29
N GLU A 147 2.28 12.42 -16.22
CA GLU A 147 1.24 11.53 -16.73
C GLU A 147 1.32 10.17 -16.01
N VAL A 148 0.17 9.61 -15.66
CA VAL A 148 0.04 8.22 -15.21
C VAL A 148 -0.89 7.48 -16.16
N ASN A 149 -0.33 6.54 -16.91
CA ASN A 149 -1.09 5.71 -17.84
C ASN A 149 -1.29 4.32 -17.25
N ILE A 150 -2.47 4.10 -16.67
CA ILE A 150 -2.84 2.84 -16.03
C ILE A 150 -2.86 1.66 -17.02
N LYS A 151 -3.34 1.89 -18.24
CA LYS A 151 -3.44 0.83 -19.27
C LYS A 151 -2.07 0.39 -19.77
N ALA A 152 -1.19 1.36 -20.00
CA ALA A 152 0.19 1.09 -20.44
C ALA A 152 1.12 0.73 -19.27
N LYS A 153 0.66 0.86 -18.03
CA LYS A 153 1.49 0.73 -16.82
C LYS A 153 2.75 1.59 -16.89
N THR A 154 2.57 2.87 -17.20
CA THR A 154 3.70 3.81 -17.38
C THR A 154 3.42 5.09 -16.63
N ILE A 155 4.46 5.63 -16.00
CA ILE A 155 4.45 6.93 -15.32
C ILE A 155 5.49 7.81 -15.99
N LYS A 156 5.09 9.01 -16.41
CA LYS A 156 6.01 10.04 -16.87
C LYS A 156 6.28 11.03 -15.77
N THR A 157 7.54 11.34 -15.56
CA THR A 157 8.00 12.25 -14.50
C THR A 157 8.82 13.43 -15.05
N ASP A 158 8.84 14.50 -14.30
CA ASP A 158 9.75 15.64 -14.43
C ASP A 158 10.45 15.80 -13.08
N LEU A 159 11.49 14.99 -12.87
CA LEU A 159 12.20 14.96 -11.60
C LEU A 159 13.13 16.17 -11.46
N PRO A 160 13.34 16.68 -10.24
CA PRO A 160 14.32 17.72 -10.00
C PRO A 160 15.72 17.34 -10.52
N GLU A 161 16.39 18.29 -11.15
CA GLU A 161 17.75 18.09 -11.64
C GLU A 161 18.69 17.64 -10.52
N GLY A 162 19.51 16.63 -10.79
CA GLY A 162 20.43 16.05 -9.82
C GLY A 162 19.82 15.09 -8.80
N LEU A 163 18.49 14.91 -8.79
CA LEU A 163 17.87 13.97 -7.83
C LEU A 163 18.44 12.56 -7.96
N LEU A 164 18.56 12.07 -9.18
CA LEU A 164 19.09 10.71 -9.43
C LEU A 164 20.58 10.59 -9.10
N ASP A 165 21.35 11.66 -9.26
CA ASP A 165 22.79 11.69 -9.05
C ASP A 165 23.17 11.58 -7.57
N ILE A 166 22.27 11.97 -6.66
CA ILE A 166 22.48 11.87 -5.21
C ILE A 166 22.64 10.41 -4.77
N TYR A 167 22.06 9.47 -5.52
CA TYR A 167 22.05 8.05 -5.19
C TYR A 167 23.16 7.25 -5.90
N LEU A 168 23.87 7.87 -6.84
CA LEU A 168 24.97 7.26 -7.62
C LEU A 168 26.33 7.64 -7.05
#